data_3fc461364d811831473c267fd09ef435
#
_entry.id   3fc461364d811831473c267fd09ef435
#
_cell.length_a   1.000
_cell.length_b   1.000
_cell.length_c   1.000
_cell.angle_alpha   90.00
_cell.angle_beta   90.00
_cell.angle_gamma   90.00
#
_symmetry.space_group_name_H-M   'P 1'
#
loop_
_entity.id
_entity.type
_entity.pdbx_description
1 polymer ?
#
loop_
_entity_poly.entity_id
_entity_poly.type
_entity_poly.pdbx_seq_one_letter_code
_entity_poly.pdbx_strand_id
1 'polypeptide(L)'
;MSLSTSVIPLILLCILGRIVYQYFSRKVCIKRRKAYIDAFLLPNRVARKLKERYPHLDERNISDVFRELKEYFHIIRESKENGNEAFLSMPSQIVDGAWHEFILCTREYAECCQRAFGRFLHHTPAESMRNPAQMQEGLERTWRVACNREGIKPNDAAALPRLFALDAVLEIPDCHHYVLNREARAGSALVPVAPRDVTLDSEKKIHHASHIGCSAGCGGCGGGCGGCGG
;
A
#
# COMPACT_ATOMS: atom_id res chain seq x y z
N MET A 1 3.73 36.68 -49.19
CA MET A 1 3.38 36.27 -47.78
C MET A 1 2.69 34.90 -47.78
N SER A 2 3.45 33.80 -48.06
CA SER A 2 2.90 32.43 -48.13
C SER A 2 3.64 31.39 -47.24
N LEU A 3 4.42 31.88 -46.28
CA LEU A 3 5.17 31.02 -45.35
C LEU A 3 4.29 30.43 -44.22
N SER A 4 3.10 30.96 -43.93
CA SER A 4 2.29 30.55 -42.80
C SER A 4 1.50 29.23 -43.02
N THR A 5 1.16 28.90 -44.24
CA THR A 5 0.36 27.72 -44.57
C THR A 5 1.13 26.41 -44.49
N SER A 6 2.44 26.42 -44.72
CA SER A 6 3.28 25.22 -44.66
C SER A 6 3.81 24.90 -43.22
N VAL A 7 3.87 25.88 -42.33
CA VAL A 7 4.40 25.74 -40.99
C VAL A 7 3.38 25.04 -40.06
N ILE A 8 2.11 25.33 -40.22
CA ILE A 8 1.04 24.76 -39.39
C ILE A 8 0.98 23.22 -39.46
N PRO A 9 0.99 22.57 -40.63
CA PRO A 9 0.96 21.10 -40.70
C PRO A 9 2.23 20.46 -40.10
N LEU A 10 3.39 21.10 -40.20
CA LEU A 10 4.62 20.61 -39.60
C LEU A 10 4.54 20.65 -38.08
N ILE A 11 4.03 21.73 -37.50
CA ILE A 11 3.82 21.85 -36.05
C ILE A 11 2.83 20.78 -35.58
N LEU A 12 1.73 20.58 -36.27
CA LEU A 12 0.76 19.53 -35.93
C LEU A 12 1.36 18.13 -35.98
N LEU A 13 2.18 17.84 -36.96
CA LEU A 13 2.89 16.57 -37.09
C LEU A 13 3.87 16.35 -35.92
N CYS A 14 4.61 17.38 -35.53
CA CYS A 14 5.50 17.33 -34.36
C CYS A 14 4.74 17.10 -33.05
N ILE A 15 3.61 17.78 -32.86
CA ILE A 15 2.73 17.59 -31.69
C ILE A 15 2.19 16.18 -31.67
N LEU A 16 1.67 15.67 -32.78
CA LEU A 16 1.17 14.30 -32.88
C LEU A 16 2.28 13.28 -32.59
N GLY A 17 3.47 13.44 -33.18
CA GLY A 17 4.63 12.59 -32.91
C GLY A 17 5.01 12.58 -31.43
N ARG A 18 4.98 13.75 -30.77
CA ARG A 18 5.24 13.87 -29.34
C ARG A 18 4.19 13.15 -28.48
N ILE A 19 2.91 13.28 -28.83
CA ILE A 19 1.82 12.59 -28.14
C ILE A 19 1.96 11.08 -28.25
N VAL A 20 2.19 10.58 -29.46
CA VAL A 20 2.42 9.15 -29.74
C VAL A 20 3.62 8.64 -28.98
N TYR A 21 4.75 9.35 -29.01
CA TYR A 21 5.96 9.00 -28.26
C TYR A 21 5.70 8.94 -26.75
N GLN A 22 5.01 9.93 -26.18
CA GLN A 22 4.66 9.96 -24.76
C GLN A 22 3.75 8.79 -24.37
N TYR A 23 2.77 8.47 -25.21
CA TYR A 23 1.88 7.34 -24.99
C TYR A 23 2.62 6.00 -24.92
N PHE A 24 3.51 5.73 -25.89
CA PHE A 24 4.28 4.49 -25.91
C PHE A 24 5.30 4.45 -24.77
N SER A 25 6.01 5.53 -24.50
CA SER A 25 6.96 5.64 -23.39
C SER A 25 6.28 5.38 -22.05
N ARG A 26 5.07 5.93 -21.84
CA ARG A 26 4.27 5.68 -20.64
C ARG A 26 3.90 4.20 -20.51
N LYS A 27 3.44 3.55 -21.58
CA LYS A 27 3.11 2.11 -21.56
C LYS A 27 4.33 1.24 -21.23
N VAL A 28 5.48 1.52 -21.84
CA VAL A 28 6.72 0.80 -21.56
C VAL A 28 7.14 1.00 -20.10
N CYS A 29 7.06 2.22 -19.59
CA CYS A 29 7.38 2.53 -18.19
C CYS A 29 6.46 1.75 -17.23
N ILE A 30 5.16 1.73 -17.48
CA ILE A 30 4.18 0.97 -16.70
C ILE A 30 4.54 -0.52 -16.67
N LYS A 31 4.81 -1.11 -17.83
CA LYS A 31 5.18 -2.53 -17.94
C LYS A 31 6.45 -2.86 -17.16
N ARG A 32 7.50 -2.01 -17.29
CA ARG A 32 8.76 -2.19 -16.55
C ARG A 32 8.57 -2.12 -15.04
N ARG A 33 7.76 -1.20 -14.57
CA ARG A 33 7.47 -1.03 -13.15
C ARG A 33 6.68 -2.22 -12.57
N LYS A 34 5.68 -2.74 -13.32
CA LYS A 34 4.95 -3.95 -12.93
C LYS A 34 5.92 -5.15 -12.82
N ALA A 35 6.70 -5.40 -13.85
CA ALA A 35 7.68 -6.46 -13.85
C ALA A 35 8.71 -6.34 -12.71
N TYR A 36 9.08 -5.11 -12.34
CA TYR A 36 9.96 -4.89 -11.19
C TYR A 36 9.32 -5.30 -9.87
N ILE A 37 8.05 -4.94 -9.61
CA ILE A 37 7.32 -5.36 -8.40
C ILE A 37 7.26 -6.88 -8.32
N ASP A 38 6.95 -7.55 -9.43
CA ASP A 38 6.85 -9.01 -9.50
C ASP A 38 8.19 -9.69 -9.17
N ALA A 39 9.28 -9.18 -9.72
CA ALA A 39 10.62 -9.74 -9.56
C ALA A 39 11.33 -9.32 -8.26
N PHE A 40 10.86 -8.28 -7.58
CA PHE A 40 11.51 -7.76 -6.39
C PHE A 40 11.46 -8.76 -5.24
N LEU A 41 12.60 -8.97 -4.59
CA LEU A 41 12.71 -9.79 -3.38
C LEU A 41 12.77 -8.90 -2.15
N LEU A 42 11.87 -9.12 -1.20
CA LEU A 42 11.90 -8.40 0.07
C LEU A 42 13.15 -8.81 0.89
N PRO A 43 13.71 -7.89 1.68
CA PRO A 43 14.85 -8.21 2.53
C PRO A 43 14.54 -9.33 3.54
N ASN A 44 15.49 -10.23 3.76
CA ASN A 44 15.36 -11.35 4.70
C ASN A 44 15.03 -10.89 6.14
N ARG A 45 15.38 -9.65 6.48
CA ARG A 45 15.02 -9.05 7.77
C ARG A 45 13.51 -9.03 7.97
N VAL A 46 12.73 -8.73 6.93
CA VAL A 46 11.26 -8.67 7.01
C VAL A 46 10.71 -10.06 7.39
N ALA A 47 11.15 -11.12 6.70
CA ALA A 47 10.75 -12.49 7.01
C ALA A 47 11.08 -12.87 8.47
N ARG A 48 12.28 -12.54 8.92
CA ARG A 48 12.71 -12.82 10.29
C ARG A 48 11.82 -12.11 11.30
N LYS A 49 11.52 -10.83 11.10
CA LYS A 49 10.67 -10.04 12.00
C LYS A 49 9.24 -10.55 12.06
N LEU A 50 8.69 -10.98 10.93
CA LEU A 50 7.37 -11.62 10.90
C LEU A 50 7.36 -12.93 11.69
N LYS A 51 8.38 -13.78 11.55
CA LYS A 51 8.51 -15.03 12.32
C LYS A 51 8.71 -14.78 13.82
N GLU A 52 9.46 -13.75 14.19
CA GLU A 52 9.61 -13.35 15.61
C GLU A 52 8.24 -12.95 16.21
N ARG A 53 7.40 -12.24 15.43
CA ARG A 53 6.08 -11.77 15.87
C ARG A 53 5.02 -12.86 15.81
N TYR A 54 5.10 -13.75 14.82
CA TYR A 54 4.15 -14.82 14.54
C TYR A 54 4.89 -16.17 14.37
N PRO A 55 5.29 -16.81 15.47
CA PRO A 55 6.12 -18.03 15.44
C PRO A 55 5.44 -19.25 14.77
N HIS A 56 4.12 -19.24 14.66
CA HIS A 56 3.34 -20.32 14.02
C HIS A 56 3.43 -20.30 12.48
N LEU A 57 3.94 -19.21 11.88
CA LEU A 57 4.01 -19.09 10.43
C LEU A 57 5.22 -19.82 9.86
N ASP A 58 4.99 -20.65 8.86
CA ASP A 58 6.02 -21.32 8.09
C ASP A 58 6.57 -20.44 6.93
N GLU A 59 7.52 -20.99 6.16
CA GLU A 59 8.12 -20.29 5.02
C GLU A 59 7.10 -20.01 3.90
N ARG A 60 6.10 -20.87 3.73
CA ARG A 60 5.04 -20.70 2.73
C ARG A 60 4.13 -19.55 3.13
N ASN A 61 3.75 -19.51 4.40
CA ASN A 61 2.94 -18.40 4.94
C ASN A 61 3.64 -17.06 4.74
N ILE A 62 4.94 -16.96 5.04
CA ILE A 62 5.74 -15.75 4.81
C ILE A 62 5.80 -15.38 3.32
N SER A 63 5.95 -16.38 2.44
CA SER A 63 5.92 -16.15 0.99
C SER A 63 4.56 -15.61 0.52
N ASP A 64 3.47 -16.11 1.09
CA ASP A 64 2.12 -15.62 0.82
C ASP A 64 1.94 -14.16 1.26
N VAL A 65 2.41 -13.81 2.46
CA VAL A 65 2.41 -12.42 2.94
C VAL A 65 3.19 -11.51 1.98
N PHE A 66 4.35 -11.94 1.50
CA PHE A 66 5.16 -11.16 0.56
C PHE A 66 4.49 -11.02 -0.80
N ARG A 67 3.79 -12.05 -1.26
CA ARG A 67 2.99 -11.98 -2.49
C ARG A 67 1.86 -10.96 -2.34
N GLU A 68 1.13 -10.99 -1.24
CA GLU A 68 0.02 -10.05 -1.02
C GLU A 68 0.50 -8.61 -0.79
N LEU A 69 1.70 -8.39 -0.22
CA LEU A 69 2.30 -7.07 -0.17
C LEU A 69 2.62 -6.52 -1.58
N LYS A 70 3.16 -7.36 -2.46
CA LYS A 70 3.38 -6.99 -3.87
C LYS A 70 2.05 -6.72 -4.58
N GLU A 71 1.02 -7.53 -4.30
CA GLU A 71 -0.31 -7.35 -4.85
C GLU A 71 -0.90 -5.99 -4.42
N TYR A 72 -0.74 -5.61 -3.16
CA TYR A 72 -1.14 -4.29 -2.70
C TYR A 72 -0.37 -3.15 -3.40
N PHE A 73 0.92 -3.33 -3.68
CA PHE A 73 1.68 -2.37 -4.48
C PHE A 73 1.16 -2.26 -5.92
N HIS A 74 0.71 -3.35 -6.52
CA HIS A 74 0.01 -3.31 -7.81
C HIS A 74 -1.33 -2.57 -7.72
N ILE A 75 -2.11 -2.80 -6.66
CA ILE A 75 -3.38 -2.09 -6.40
C ILE A 75 -3.15 -0.58 -6.32
N ILE A 76 -2.15 -0.14 -5.55
CA ILE A 76 -1.78 1.28 -5.45
C ILE A 76 -1.42 1.85 -6.83
N ARG A 77 -0.65 1.12 -7.62
CA ARG A 77 -0.26 1.58 -8.95
C ARG A 77 -1.44 1.69 -9.89
N GLU A 78 -2.27 0.66 -9.94
CA GLU A 78 -3.43 0.59 -10.84
C GLU A 78 -4.44 1.70 -10.51
N SER A 79 -4.68 1.97 -9.23
CA SER A 79 -5.50 3.08 -8.80
C SER A 79 -4.99 4.42 -9.37
N LYS A 80 -3.68 4.66 -9.27
CA LYS A 80 -3.06 5.89 -9.81
C LYS A 80 -3.04 5.95 -11.32
N GLU A 81 -2.82 4.83 -12.00
CA GLU A 81 -2.85 4.75 -13.46
C GLU A 81 -4.23 5.13 -14.01
N ASN A 82 -5.28 4.80 -13.26
CA ASN A 82 -6.67 5.13 -13.57
C ASN A 82 -7.07 6.57 -13.14
N GLY A 83 -6.10 7.39 -12.74
CA GLY A 83 -6.33 8.78 -12.32
C GLY A 83 -6.93 8.94 -10.92
N ASN A 84 -7.02 7.86 -10.15
CA ASN A 84 -7.51 7.90 -8.78
C ASN A 84 -6.32 8.02 -7.81
N GLU A 85 -6.07 9.25 -7.33
CA GLU A 85 -5.06 9.53 -6.32
C GLU A 85 -5.59 9.39 -4.88
N ALA A 86 -6.85 9.01 -4.74
CA ALA A 86 -7.48 8.86 -3.44
C ALA A 86 -6.80 7.77 -2.60
N PHE A 87 -6.86 7.96 -1.30
CA PHE A 87 -6.29 7.05 -0.32
C PHE A 87 -6.87 5.62 -0.45
N LEU A 88 -6.00 4.63 -0.30
CA LEU A 88 -6.32 3.20 -0.24
C LEU A 88 -5.96 2.68 1.14
N SER A 89 -6.87 1.97 1.79
CA SER A 89 -6.61 1.32 3.07
C SER A 89 -6.06 -0.09 2.87
N MET A 90 -5.11 -0.48 3.72
CA MET A 90 -4.60 -1.85 3.80
C MET A 90 -5.60 -2.71 4.57
N PRO A 91 -6.13 -3.80 3.98
CA PRO A 91 -7.09 -4.65 4.67
C PRO A 91 -6.45 -5.69 5.60
N SER A 92 -5.22 -6.10 5.34
CA SER A 92 -4.54 -7.18 6.06
C SER A 92 -3.53 -6.64 7.06
N GLN A 93 -3.68 -7.03 8.33
CA GLN A 93 -2.81 -6.62 9.43
C GLN A 93 -1.39 -7.19 9.28
N ILE A 94 -1.26 -8.44 8.85
CA ILE A 94 0.07 -9.04 8.68
C ILE A 94 0.80 -8.44 7.48
N VAL A 95 0.09 -8.12 6.39
CA VAL A 95 0.69 -7.46 5.22
C VAL A 95 1.11 -6.03 5.57
N ASP A 96 0.30 -5.33 6.37
CA ASP A 96 0.66 -4.00 6.90
C ASP A 96 1.91 -4.06 7.77
N GLY A 97 1.99 -5.04 8.67
CA GLY A 97 3.17 -5.31 9.47
C GLY A 97 4.42 -5.63 8.63
N ALA A 98 4.27 -6.42 7.57
CA ALA A 98 5.35 -6.67 6.63
C ALA A 98 5.82 -5.40 5.92
N TRP A 99 4.89 -4.54 5.54
CA TRP A 99 5.21 -3.25 4.93
C TRP A 99 5.94 -2.32 5.91
N HIS A 100 5.51 -2.24 7.16
CA HIS A 100 6.20 -1.49 8.21
C HIS A 100 7.66 -1.95 8.37
N GLU A 101 7.90 -3.27 8.48
CA GLU A 101 9.26 -3.81 8.57
C GLU A 101 10.09 -3.54 7.31
N PHE A 102 9.45 -3.49 6.14
CA PHE A 102 10.12 -3.14 4.88
C PHE A 102 10.50 -1.66 4.83
N ILE A 103 9.65 -0.75 5.33
CA ILE A 103 9.96 0.69 5.44
C ILE A 103 11.20 0.92 6.30
N LEU A 104 11.39 0.13 7.36
CA LEU A 104 12.57 0.20 8.21
C LEU A 104 13.87 -0.24 7.50
N CYS A 105 13.77 -0.95 6.39
CA CYS A 105 14.88 -1.18 5.45
C CYS A 105 15.00 0.02 4.50
N THR A 106 15.32 1.18 5.03
CA THR A 106 15.11 2.50 4.39
C THR A 106 15.76 2.64 3.02
N ARG A 107 16.95 2.08 2.82
CA ARG A 107 17.66 2.16 1.54
C ARG A 107 16.98 1.31 0.48
N GLU A 108 16.70 0.04 0.79
CA GLU A 108 16.02 -0.91 -0.09
C GLU A 108 14.59 -0.46 -0.39
N TYR A 109 13.92 0.11 0.62
CA TYR A 109 12.59 0.67 0.45
C TYR A 109 12.57 1.87 -0.48
N ALA A 110 13.48 2.83 -0.30
CA ALA A 110 13.59 4.00 -1.16
C ALA A 110 13.90 3.61 -2.61
N GLU A 111 14.81 2.65 -2.83
CA GLU A 111 15.13 2.12 -4.16
C GLU A 111 13.92 1.43 -4.80
N CYS A 112 13.21 0.59 -4.02
CA CYS A 112 12.00 -0.07 -4.47
C CYS A 112 10.93 0.96 -4.87
N CYS A 113 10.69 1.98 -4.04
CA CYS A 113 9.73 3.04 -4.34
C CYS A 113 10.07 3.76 -5.64
N GLN A 114 11.34 4.12 -5.84
CA GLN A 114 11.78 4.81 -7.06
C GLN A 114 11.57 3.94 -8.29
N ARG A 115 11.92 2.66 -8.24
CA ARG A 115 11.79 1.75 -9.38
C ARG A 115 10.33 1.36 -9.65
N ALA A 116 9.54 1.09 -8.60
CA ALA A 116 8.16 0.65 -8.71
C ALA A 116 7.19 1.80 -9.03
N PHE A 117 7.37 2.95 -8.37
CA PHE A 117 6.41 4.06 -8.42
C PHE A 117 6.98 5.33 -9.07
N GLY A 118 8.31 5.46 -9.17
CA GLY A 118 9.00 6.67 -9.64
C GLY A 118 8.97 7.82 -8.63
N ARG A 119 8.53 7.54 -7.40
CA ARG A 119 8.49 8.47 -6.26
C ARG A 119 8.47 7.67 -4.97
N PHE A 120 8.81 8.29 -3.87
CA PHE A 120 8.65 7.69 -2.55
C PHE A 120 7.17 7.41 -2.26
N LEU A 121 6.86 6.22 -1.74
CA LEU A 121 5.53 5.85 -1.31
C LEU A 121 5.45 6.01 0.20
N HIS A 122 4.73 7.07 0.63
CA HIS A 122 4.47 7.28 2.05
C HIS A 122 3.40 6.29 2.52
N HIS A 123 3.61 5.74 3.70
CA HIS A 123 2.64 4.93 4.41
C HIS A 123 2.01 5.75 5.53
N THR A 124 0.70 5.69 5.64
CA THR A 124 -0.04 6.30 6.75
C THR A 124 -0.68 5.18 7.55
N PRO A 125 -0.18 4.88 8.75
CA PRO A 125 -0.76 3.85 9.61
C PRO A 125 -2.24 4.14 9.91
N ALA A 126 -3.04 3.08 10.02
CA ALA A 126 -4.47 3.20 10.31
C ALA A 126 -4.75 3.97 11.61
N GLU A 127 -3.88 3.80 12.62
CA GLU A 127 -3.95 4.50 13.91
C GLU A 127 -3.78 6.02 13.80
N SER A 128 -3.09 6.48 12.75
CA SER A 128 -2.89 7.91 12.47
C SER A 128 -4.08 8.54 11.77
N MET A 129 -5.06 7.75 11.34
CA MET A 129 -6.22 8.23 10.62
C MET A 129 -7.31 8.66 11.59
N ARG A 130 -7.55 9.96 11.64
CA ARG A 130 -8.55 10.57 12.53
C ARG A 130 -9.99 10.43 12.04
N ASN A 131 -10.21 9.97 10.81
CA ASN A 131 -11.53 9.89 10.19
C ASN A 131 -11.88 8.44 9.80
N PRO A 132 -12.73 7.73 10.57
CA PRO A 132 -13.18 6.37 10.25
C PRO A 132 -13.86 6.25 8.88
N ALA A 133 -14.60 7.27 8.46
CA ALA A 133 -15.25 7.26 7.14
C ALA A 133 -14.23 7.24 5.99
N GLN A 134 -13.14 7.98 6.11
CA GLN A 134 -12.08 8.00 5.10
C GLN A 134 -11.37 6.63 5.01
N MET A 135 -11.17 5.97 6.17
CA MET A 135 -10.61 4.62 6.21
C MET A 135 -11.53 3.62 5.52
N GLN A 136 -12.83 3.69 5.78
CA GLN A 136 -13.84 2.83 5.16
C GLN A 136 -13.89 3.03 3.63
N GLU A 137 -13.92 4.26 3.15
CA GLU A 137 -13.85 4.57 1.73
C GLU A 137 -12.56 4.06 1.07
N GLY A 138 -11.42 4.18 1.77
CA GLY A 138 -10.15 3.63 1.32
C GLY A 138 -10.19 2.12 1.16
N LEU A 139 -10.85 1.44 2.11
CA LEU A 139 -11.03 -0.02 2.10
C LEU A 139 -11.92 -0.46 0.93
N GLU A 140 -13.03 0.25 0.66
CA GLU A 140 -13.90 -0.03 -0.48
C GLU A 140 -13.18 0.14 -1.83
N ARG A 141 -12.32 1.16 -1.94
CA ARG A 141 -11.50 1.35 -3.14
C ARG A 141 -10.53 0.20 -3.33
N THR A 142 -9.85 -0.21 -2.25
CA THR A 142 -8.94 -1.37 -2.26
C THR A 142 -9.69 -2.63 -2.66
N TRP A 143 -10.88 -2.86 -2.10
CA TRP A 143 -11.76 -3.99 -2.43
C TRP A 143 -12.05 -4.07 -3.93
N ARG A 144 -12.52 -2.95 -4.53
CA ARG A 144 -12.88 -2.93 -5.96
C ARG A 144 -11.69 -3.28 -6.84
N VAL A 145 -10.51 -2.71 -6.55
CA VAL A 145 -9.31 -2.99 -7.36
C VAL A 145 -8.83 -4.43 -7.14
N ALA A 146 -8.81 -4.93 -5.90
CA ALA A 146 -8.43 -6.31 -5.59
C ALA A 146 -9.35 -7.32 -6.29
N CYS A 147 -10.67 -7.12 -6.21
CA CYS A 147 -11.64 -7.95 -6.91
C CYS A 147 -11.40 -7.98 -8.43
N ASN A 148 -11.24 -6.81 -9.04
CA ASN A 148 -10.97 -6.72 -10.48
C ASN A 148 -9.69 -7.46 -10.88
N ARG A 149 -8.64 -7.40 -10.08
CA ARG A 149 -7.37 -8.06 -10.34
C ARG A 149 -7.47 -9.58 -10.22
N GLU A 150 -8.32 -10.08 -9.35
CA GLU A 150 -8.59 -11.52 -9.17
C GLU A 150 -9.75 -12.03 -10.05
N GLY A 151 -10.36 -11.18 -10.89
CA GLY A 151 -11.50 -11.55 -11.73
C GLY A 151 -12.79 -11.79 -10.94
N ILE A 152 -12.89 -11.24 -9.74
CA ILE A 152 -14.05 -11.31 -8.87
C ILE A 152 -14.96 -10.12 -9.19
N LYS A 153 -16.28 -10.32 -9.26
CA LYS A 153 -17.23 -9.21 -9.39
C LYS A 153 -17.41 -8.51 -8.05
N PRO A 154 -17.04 -7.22 -7.89
CA PRO A 154 -17.04 -6.56 -6.58
C PRO A 154 -18.41 -6.54 -5.88
N ASN A 155 -19.50 -6.45 -6.67
CA ASN A 155 -20.88 -6.37 -6.17
C ASN A 155 -21.55 -7.75 -6.02
N ASP A 156 -20.93 -8.82 -6.48
CA ASP A 156 -21.46 -10.20 -6.43
C ASP A 156 -20.28 -11.17 -6.22
N ALA A 157 -19.51 -10.91 -5.18
CA ALA A 157 -18.31 -11.67 -4.88
C ALA A 157 -18.68 -13.05 -4.31
N ALA A 158 -18.22 -14.11 -4.97
CA ALA A 158 -18.36 -15.48 -4.48
C ALA A 158 -17.33 -15.82 -3.39
N ALA A 159 -16.19 -15.13 -3.38
CA ALA A 159 -15.10 -15.30 -2.43
C ALA A 159 -14.42 -13.95 -2.12
N LEU A 160 -13.74 -13.88 -0.99
CA LEU A 160 -12.90 -12.73 -0.67
C LEU A 160 -11.64 -12.74 -1.55
N PRO A 161 -11.16 -11.57 -2.04
CA PRO A 161 -9.81 -11.46 -2.57
C PRO A 161 -8.78 -11.91 -1.53
N ARG A 162 -7.68 -12.51 -1.98
CA ARG A 162 -6.67 -13.09 -1.08
C ARG A 162 -6.13 -12.10 -0.06
N LEU A 163 -5.91 -10.87 -0.46
CA LEU A 163 -5.45 -9.80 0.42
C LEU A 163 -6.41 -9.56 1.61
N PHE A 164 -7.72 -9.77 1.43
CA PHE A 164 -8.75 -9.64 2.47
C PHE A 164 -8.93 -10.91 3.28
N ALA A 165 -8.61 -12.08 2.72
CA ALA A 165 -8.78 -13.36 3.38
C ALA A 165 -7.54 -13.78 4.19
N LEU A 166 -6.37 -13.19 3.91
CA LEU A 166 -5.07 -13.69 4.35
C LEU A 166 -4.96 -13.79 5.87
N ASP A 167 -5.39 -12.77 6.60
CA ASP A 167 -5.27 -12.75 8.06
C ASP A 167 -6.05 -13.87 8.71
N ALA A 168 -7.26 -14.16 8.20
CA ALA A 168 -8.08 -15.27 8.68
C ALA A 168 -7.47 -16.64 8.32
N VAL A 169 -6.92 -16.76 7.10
CA VAL A 169 -6.25 -18.00 6.63
C VAL A 169 -4.99 -18.31 7.43
N LEU A 170 -4.27 -17.27 7.85
CA LEU A 170 -3.03 -17.40 8.62
C LEU A 170 -3.27 -17.34 10.15
N GLU A 171 -4.53 -17.31 10.58
CA GLU A 171 -4.90 -17.27 12.00
C GLU A 171 -4.19 -16.13 12.77
N ILE A 172 -4.14 -14.94 12.16
CA ILE A 172 -3.51 -13.78 12.77
C ILE A 172 -4.35 -13.29 13.95
N PRO A 173 -3.77 -13.20 15.15
CA PRO A 173 -4.52 -12.75 16.33
C PRO A 173 -4.95 -11.28 16.21
N ASP A 174 -6.13 -10.96 16.74
CA ASP A 174 -6.69 -9.61 16.82
C ASP A 174 -6.85 -8.90 15.45
N CYS A 175 -6.91 -9.65 14.36
CA CYS A 175 -7.06 -9.10 13.02
C CYS A 175 -8.52 -8.77 12.69
N HIS A 176 -8.72 -7.98 11.64
CA HIS A 176 -10.04 -7.75 11.08
C HIS A 176 -10.47 -8.97 10.25
N HIS A 177 -11.61 -9.58 10.64
CA HIS A 177 -12.23 -10.62 9.85
C HIS A 177 -13.24 -10.01 8.88
N TYR A 178 -13.12 -10.35 7.61
CA TYR A 178 -14.05 -9.91 6.58
C TYR A 178 -15.00 -11.03 6.24
N VAL A 179 -16.30 -10.71 6.13
CA VAL A 179 -17.34 -11.65 5.70
C VAL A 179 -18.11 -11.07 4.52
N LEU A 180 -18.46 -11.93 3.57
CA LEU A 180 -19.30 -11.54 2.45
C LEU A 180 -20.75 -11.40 2.92
N ASN A 181 -21.31 -10.21 2.78
CA ASN A 181 -22.72 -10.00 3.02
C ASN A 181 -23.53 -10.43 1.79
N ARG A 182 -24.04 -11.64 1.80
CA ARG A 182 -24.86 -12.19 0.70
C ARG A 182 -26.30 -11.64 0.65
N GLU A 183 -26.74 -10.96 1.70
CA GLU A 183 -28.11 -10.42 1.79
C GLU A 183 -28.24 -8.99 1.20
N ALA A 184 -27.14 -8.29 0.98
CA ALA A 184 -27.11 -6.95 0.38
C ALA A 184 -27.35 -6.98 -1.15
N ARG A 185 -28.47 -7.56 -1.56
CA ARG A 185 -28.79 -7.88 -2.96
C ARG A 185 -29.38 -6.72 -3.78
N ALA A 186 -29.25 -5.49 -3.36
CA ALA A 186 -29.74 -4.35 -4.15
C ALA A 186 -28.80 -3.14 -3.98
N GLY A 187 -27.83 -3.01 -4.89
CA GLY A 187 -27.19 -1.73 -5.16
C GLY A 187 -26.18 -1.20 -4.15
N SER A 188 -25.90 -1.91 -3.07
CA SER A 188 -24.85 -1.55 -2.11
C SER A 188 -23.61 -2.38 -2.39
N ALA A 189 -22.47 -1.71 -2.65
CA ALA A 189 -21.19 -2.39 -2.72
C ALA A 189 -21.02 -3.25 -1.48
N LEU A 190 -20.66 -4.53 -1.67
CA LEU A 190 -20.36 -5.45 -0.57
C LEU A 190 -19.16 -4.90 0.19
N VAL A 191 -19.43 -4.16 1.22
CA VAL A 191 -18.40 -3.73 2.17
C VAL A 191 -18.14 -4.92 3.07
N PRO A 192 -16.88 -5.36 3.26
CA PRO A 192 -16.57 -6.34 4.27
C PRO A 192 -17.06 -5.81 5.61
N VAL A 193 -18.01 -6.51 6.21
CA VAL A 193 -18.51 -6.15 7.53
C VAL A 193 -17.61 -6.81 8.55
N ALA A 194 -16.98 -6.00 9.40
CA ALA A 194 -16.32 -6.54 10.59
C ALA A 194 -17.34 -7.34 11.42
N PRO A 195 -16.96 -8.48 12.04
CA PRO A 195 -17.85 -9.26 12.88
C PRO A 195 -18.53 -8.35 13.92
N ARG A 196 -19.83 -8.48 14.10
CA ARG A 196 -20.65 -7.63 14.98
C ARG A 196 -20.30 -7.71 16.46
N ASP A 197 -19.37 -8.56 16.87
CA ASP A 197 -19.02 -8.81 18.27
C ASP A 197 -17.72 -8.18 18.76
N VAL A 198 -17.11 -7.29 17.97
CA VAL A 198 -16.08 -6.41 18.52
C VAL A 198 -16.80 -5.14 19.00
N THR A 199 -17.44 -5.21 20.14
CA THR A 199 -17.62 -4.04 20.98
C THR A 199 -16.24 -3.41 21.09
N LEU A 200 -16.09 -2.22 20.52
CA LEU A 200 -14.94 -1.35 20.74
C LEU A 200 -14.93 -1.02 22.24
N ASP A 201 -14.42 -1.92 23.03
CA ASP A 201 -13.89 -1.62 24.36
C ASP A 201 -12.63 -0.82 24.13
N SER A 202 -12.88 0.46 23.81
CA SER A 202 -11.85 1.47 23.52
C SER A 202 -10.94 1.74 24.73
N GLU A 203 -11.21 1.11 25.87
CA GLU A 203 -10.40 1.30 27.09
C GLU A 203 -9.37 0.19 27.35
N LYS A 204 -9.40 -0.95 26.65
CA LYS A 204 -8.45 -2.04 26.94
C LYS A 204 -7.27 -2.18 25.95
N LYS A 205 -7.25 -1.42 24.85
CA LYS A 205 -6.21 -1.54 23.81
C LYS A 205 -5.01 -0.59 23.98
N ILE A 206 -5.00 0.24 25.03
CA ILE A 206 -3.88 1.20 25.26
C ILE A 206 -2.67 0.54 25.96
N HIS A 207 -2.79 -0.69 26.50
CA HIS A 207 -1.73 -1.27 27.33
C HIS A 207 -0.79 -2.27 26.66
N HIS A 208 -0.92 -2.60 25.36
CA HIS A 208 -0.02 -3.57 24.72
C HIS A 208 0.84 -3.07 23.56
N ALA A 209 0.75 -1.80 23.20
CA ALA A 209 1.64 -1.17 22.20
C ALA A 209 2.79 -0.35 22.83
N SER A 210 3.02 -0.46 24.13
CA SER A 210 3.96 0.40 24.86
C SER A 210 5.28 -0.26 25.23
N HIS A 211 5.87 -1.11 24.38
CA HIS A 211 7.23 -1.58 24.60
C HIS A 211 8.08 -1.62 23.32
N ILE A 212 8.13 -0.48 22.62
CA ILE A 212 9.38 -0.11 21.94
C ILE A 212 9.67 1.32 22.39
N GLY A 213 10.25 1.41 23.58
CA GLY A 213 10.78 2.63 24.10
C GLY A 213 11.99 3.06 23.29
N CYS A 214 11.81 4.02 22.38
CA CYS A 214 12.88 4.90 21.97
C CYS A 214 12.99 5.99 23.04
N SER A 215 13.73 5.66 24.09
CA SER A 215 14.25 6.62 25.05
C SER A 215 15.37 7.40 24.36
N ALA A 216 15.02 8.39 23.57
CA ALA A 216 15.93 9.45 23.15
C ALA A 216 15.85 10.57 24.20
N GLY A 217 16.63 10.40 25.27
CA GLY A 217 16.92 11.44 26.19
C GLY A 217 17.66 12.57 25.47
N CYS A 218 16.96 13.65 25.16
CA CYS A 218 17.57 14.94 24.86
C CYS A 218 18.18 15.50 26.16
N GLY A 219 19.42 15.07 26.45
CA GLY A 219 20.28 15.74 27.41
C GLY A 219 20.68 17.08 26.85
N GLY A 220 20.30 18.15 27.58
CA GLY A 220 20.64 19.53 27.26
C GLY A 220 22.15 19.74 27.17
N CYS A 221 22.60 20.33 26.09
CA CYS A 221 23.90 20.97 25.99
C CYS A 221 23.74 22.46 26.19
N GLY A 222 23.84 22.84 27.45
CA GLY A 222 24.17 24.20 27.79
C GLY A 222 25.69 24.35 27.83
N GLY A 223 26.20 25.44 27.32
CA GLY A 223 27.49 25.97 27.74
C GLY A 223 28.56 26.12 26.71
N GLY A 224 28.87 27.35 26.38
CA GLY A 224 30.17 27.92 26.60
C GLY A 224 30.97 28.20 25.33
N CYS A 225 30.74 29.38 24.73
CA CYS A 225 31.74 30.02 23.90
C CYS A 225 32.94 30.43 24.74
N GLY A 226 34.12 29.87 24.46
CA GLY A 226 35.41 30.33 24.92
C GLY A 226 36.30 30.56 23.71
N GLY A 227 36.58 31.80 23.42
CA GLY A 227 37.57 32.22 22.41
C GLY A 227 39.00 31.95 22.87
N CYS A 228 39.85 31.70 21.89
CA CYS A 228 41.28 31.91 21.91
C CYS A 228 41.73 32.13 20.48
N GLY A 229 42.28 33.18 20.26
CA GLY A 229 43.41 33.83 19.71
C GLY A 229 44.74 33.11 19.93
N GLY A 230 45.51 33.14 18.87
CA GLY A 230 46.87 32.67 18.78
C GLY A 230 47.18 32.21 17.35
#